data_b5464785fb302886e0087dcd483e0a5c
#
_entry.id   b5464785fb302886e0087dcd483e0a5c
#
_cell.length_a   1.000
_cell.length_b   1.000
_cell.length_c   1.000
_cell.angle_alpha   90.00
_cell.angle_beta   90.00
_cell.angle_gamma   90.00
#
_symmetry.space_group_name_H-M   'P 1'
#
loop_
_entity.id
_entity.type
_entity.pdbx_description
1 polymer ?
#
loop_
_entity_poly.entity_id
_entity_poly.type
_entity_poly.pdbx_seq_one_letter_code
_entity_poly.pdbx_strand_id
1 'polypeptide(L)'
;MSAKLRASGFADAWIVATIAAMPVVELRGAIPVGAMMGMPLPKVFLLCVAGNMVPIAPLLLALRSNFVQKLLDKPLSKARAKAGAVSGNARWTALAAFVGVPFPGTGAWTGAMVAFVLGMPFSEAMSSIFAGVIVAGLIMSSLA
;
A
#
# COMPACT_ATOMS: atom_id res chain seq x y z
N MET A 1 -3.28 30.01 -17.37
CA MET A 1 -2.23 29.18 -16.75
C MET A 1 -1.37 28.58 -17.84
N SER A 2 -0.07 28.69 -17.72
CA SER A 2 0.85 28.25 -18.77
C SER A 2 0.87 26.70 -18.88
N ALA A 3 1.22 26.21 -20.09
CA ALA A 3 1.38 24.79 -20.33
C ALA A 3 2.42 24.15 -19.39
N LYS A 4 3.44 24.92 -19.01
CA LYS A 4 4.48 24.49 -18.05
C LYS A 4 3.89 24.15 -16.69
N LEU A 5 2.96 24.95 -16.17
CA LEU A 5 2.34 24.72 -14.86
C LEU A 5 1.43 23.48 -14.90
N ARG A 6 0.75 23.26 -16.03
CA ARG A 6 -0.06 22.04 -16.22
C ARG A 6 0.81 20.80 -16.33
N ALA A 7 1.90 20.88 -17.08
CA ALA A 7 2.85 19.78 -17.21
C ALA A 7 3.53 19.46 -15.88
N SER A 8 3.88 20.49 -15.10
CA SER A 8 4.44 20.32 -13.77
C SER A 8 3.46 19.60 -12.82
N GLY A 9 2.19 20.02 -12.81
CA GLY A 9 1.15 19.38 -12.00
C GLY A 9 0.93 17.92 -12.37
N PHE A 10 0.97 17.60 -13.68
CA PHE A 10 0.85 16.22 -14.14
C PHE A 10 2.08 15.39 -13.74
N ALA A 11 3.28 15.94 -13.89
CA ALA A 11 4.52 15.28 -13.48
C ALA A 11 4.54 15.04 -11.96
N ASP A 12 4.10 16.01 -11.17
CA ASP A 12 4.01 15.89 -9.71
C ASP A 12 3.05 14.77 -9.30
N ALA A 13 1.89 14.66 -9.97
CA ALA A 13 0.92 13.59 -9.73
C ALA A 13 1.54 12.21 -9.99
N TRP A 14 2.31 12.05 -11.07
CA TRP A 14 2.99 10.80 -11.38
C TRP A 14 4.08 10.47 -10.36
N ILE A 15 4.83 11.47 -9.89
CA ILE A 15 5.86 11.28 -8.87
C ILE A 15 5.21 10.74 -7.58
N VAL A 16 4.16 11.38 -7.12
CA VAL A 16 3.46 10.98 -5.88
C VAL A 16 2.88 9.57 -6.02
N ALA A 17 2.20 9.28 -7.12
CA ALA A 17 1.63 7.96 -7.37
C ALA A 17 2.70 6.87 -7.45
N THR A 18 3.83 7.18 -8.08
CA THR A 18 4.96 6.24 -8.20
C THR A 18 5.56 5.93 -6.82
N ILE A 19 5.79 6.96 -6.00
CA ILE A 19 6.30 6.78 -4.64
C ILE A 19 5.34 5.92 -3.83
N ALA A 20 4.04 6.18 -3.96
CA ALA A 20 3.02 5.39 -3.25
C ALA A 20 3.01 3.92 -3.67
N ALA A 21 3.39 3.63 -4.91
CA ALA A 21 3.47 2.26 -5.42
C ALA A 21 4.72 1.50 -4.98
N MET A 22 5.73 2.18 -4.45
CA MET A 22 7.00 1.56 -4.06
C MET A 22 6.85 0.68 -2.82
N PRO A 23 7.52 -0.51 -2.79
CA PRO A 23 7.29 -1.50 -1.72
C PRO A 23 7.63 -1.06 -0.30
N VAL A 24 8.58 -0.16 -0.12
CA VAL A 24 9.05 0.26 1.21
C VAL A 24 8.42 1.59 1.60
N VAL A 25 8.35 2.52 0.66
CA VAL A 25 7.91 3.89 0.92
C VAL A 25 6.40 3.98 0.99
N GLU A 26 5.71 3.47 -0.02
CA GLU A 26 4.25 3.45 -0.12
C GLU A 26 3.64 4.84 0.09
N LEU A 27 2.36 4.90 0.50
CA LEU A 27 1.72 6.19 0.76
C LEU A 27 2.28 6.91 1.99
N ARG A 28 2.96 6.22 2.86
CA ARG A 28 3.58 6.82 4.05
C ARG A 28 4.61 7.88 3.70
N GLY A 29 5.38 7.63 2.64
CA GLY A 29 6.33 8.61 2.10
C GLY A 29 5.70 9.53 1.08
N ALA A 30 4.76 9.00 0.28
CA ALA A 30 4.14 9.75 -0.82
C ALA A 30 3.26 10.91 -0.34
N ILE A 31 2.49 10.72 0.74
CA ILE A 31 1.62 11.77 1.25
C ILE A 31 2.40 12.99 1.73
N PRO A 32 3.43 12.84 2.58
CA PRO A 32 4.27 13.99 2.94
C PRO A 32 4.92 14.66 1.74
N VAL A 33 5.43 13.89 0.78
CA VAL A 33 6.05 14.45 -0.43
C VAL A 33 5.04 15.28 -1.23
N GLY A 34 3.84 14.74 -1.46
CA GLY A 34 2.80 15.47 -2.18
C GLY A 34 2.39 16.76 -1.48
N ALA A 35 2.27 16.73 -0.15
CA ALA A 35 1.99 17.91 0.65
C ALA A 35 3.09 18.97 0.53
N MET A 36 4.37 18.53 0.58
CA MET A 36 5.52 19.43 0.42
C MET A 36 5.59 20.03 -0.99
N MET A 37 5.06 19.34 -1.98
CA MET A 37 4.99 19.85 -3.36
C MET A 37 3.85 20.87 -3.55
N GLY A 38 3.10 21.16 -2.50
CA GLY A 38 2.01 22.12 -2.55
C GLY A 38 0.72 21.59 -3.16
N MET A 39 0.58 20.29 -3.28
CA MET A 39 -0.64 19.66 -3.82
C MET A 39 -1.75 19.66 -2.77
N PRO A 40 -3.03 19.85 -3.17
CA PRO A 40 -4.15 19.75 -2.23
C PRO A 40 -4.20 18.34 -1.60
N LEU A 41 -4.41 18.26 -0.27
CA LEU A 41 -4.42 16.99 0.45
C LEU A 41 -5.43 15.98 -0.11
N PRO A 42 -6.68 16.34 -0.47
CA PRO A 42 -7.60 15.37 -1.07
C PRO A 42 -7.06 14.74 -2.35
N LYS A 43 -6.39 15.52 -3.19
CA LYS A 43 -5.76 15.02 -4.41
C LYS A 43 -4.60 14.09 -4.09
N VAL A 44 -3.73 14.46 -3.15
CA VAL A 44 -2.61 13.63 -2.69
C VAL A 44 -3.13 12.32 -2.14
N PHE A 45 -4.15 12.35 -1.31
CA PHE A 45 -4.77 11.17 -0.72
C PHE A 45 -5.24 10.19 -1.81
N LEU A 46 -6.02 10.68 -2.79
CA LEU A 46 -6.54 9.83 -3.86
C LEU A 46 -5.43 9.25 -4.73
N LEU A 47 -4.43 10.04 -5.07
CA LEU A 47 -3.27 9.58 -5.85
C LEU A 47 -2.48 8.51 -5.10
N CYS A 48 -2.29 8.71 -3.80
CA CYS A 48 -1.53 7.78 -2.98
C CYS A 48 -2.28 6.46 -2.77
N VAL A 49 -3.59 6.51 -2.54
CA VAL A 49 -4.40 5.29 -2.41
C VAL A 49 -4.37 4.53 -3.73
N ALA A 50 -4.62 5.19 -4.84
CA ALA A 50 -4.60 4.55 -6.16
C ALA A 50 -3.22 3.97 -6.48
N GLY A 51 -2.15 4.76 -6.29
CA GLY A 51 -0.78 4.32 -6.56
C GLY A 51 -0.37 3.15 -5.68
N ASN A 52 -0.75 3.18 -4.41
CA ASN A 52 -0.43 2.12 -3.46
C ASN A 52 -1.15 0.80 -3.82
N MET A 53 -2.37 0.88 -4.33
CA MET A 53 -3.15 -0.31 -4.69
C MET A 53 -2.80 -0.91 -6.04
N VAL A 54 -2.25 -0.12 -6.98
CA VAL A 54 -1.94 -0.60 -8.34
C VAL A 54 -1.06 -1.85 -8.33
N PRO A 55 0.06 -1.94 -7.58
CA PRO A 55 0.89 -3.13 -7.62
C PRO A 55 0.33 -4.31 -6.80
N ILE A 56 -0.65 -4.09 -5.95
CA ILE A 56 -1.12 -5.12 -5.01
C ILE A 56 -1.87 -6.24 -5.73
N ALA A 57 -2.76 -5.92 -6.66
CA ALA A 57 -3.48 -6.94 -7.42
C ALA A 57 -2.54 -7.84 -8.23
N PRO A 58 -1.60 -7.29 -9.04
CA PRO A 58 -0.60 -8.12 -9.70
C PRO A 58 0.26 -8.92 -8.73
N LEU A 59 0.64 -8.34 -7.59
CA LEU A 59 1.44 -9.03 -6.58
C LEU A 59 0.70 -10.24 -6.01
N LEU A 60 -0.57 -10.08 -5.62
CA LEU A 60 -1.36 -11.18 -5.09
C LEU A 60 -1.50 -12.33 -6.11
N LEU A 61 -1.69 -11.99 -7.38
CA LEU A 61 -1.76 -12.98 -8.45
C LEU A 61 -0.40 -13.63 -8.71
N ALA A 62 0.67 -12.84 -8.71
CA ALA A 62 2.02 -13.32 -8.95
C ALA A 62 2.52 -14.25 -7.84
N LEU A 63 2.08 -14.04 -6.60
CA LEU A 63 2.47 -14.89 -5.47
C LEU A 63 1.97 -16.33 -5.60
N ARG A 64 1.06 -16.62 -6.52
CA ARG A 64 0.65 -17.99 -6.85
C ARG A 64 1.74 -18.76 -7.61
N SER A 65 2.69 -18.05 -8.23
CA SER A 65 3.79 -18.64 -8.98
C SER A 65 4.91 -19.07 -8.03
N ASN A 66 5.40 -20.31 -8.18
CA ASN A 66 6.54 -20.80 -7.41
C ASN A 66 7.80 -19.97 -7.67
N PHE A 67 7.99 -19.48 -8.89
CA PHE A 67 9.13 -18.63 -9.24
C PHE A 67 9.10 -17.32 -8.42
N VAL A 68 7.95 -16.67 -8.34
CA VAL A 68 7.80 -15.44 -7.57
C VAL A 68 7.99 -15.69 -6.07
N GLN A 69 7.48 -16.83 -5.56
CA GLN A 69 7.68 -17.20 -4.16
C GLN A 69 9.16 -17.37 -3.81
N LYS A 70 9.94 -17.97 -4.70
CA LYS A 70 11.39 -18.09 -4.52
C LYS A 70 12.08 -16.73 -4.57
N LEU A 71 11.69 -15.89 -5.51
CA LEU A 71 12.25 -14.55 -5.67
C LEU A 71 11.99 -13.67 -4.44
N LEU A 72 10.82 -13.82 -3.83
CA LEU A 72 10.38 -13.05 -2.67
C LEU A 72 10.53 -13.81 -1.35
N ASP A 73 11.41 -14.79 -1.29
CA ASP A 73 11.58 -15.68 -0.11
C ASP A 73 11.84 -14.87 1.18
N LYS A 74 12.75 -13.90 1.13
CA LYS A 74 13.04 -13.07 2.32
C LYS A 74 11.85 -12.26 2.81
N PRO A 75 11.16 -11.46 1.96
CA PRO A 75 9.95 -10.77 2.39
C PRO A 75 8.86 -11.73 2.87
N LEU A 76 8.69 -12.89 2.23
CA LEU A 76 7.71 -13.89 2.64
C LEU A 76 8.04 -14.49 4.01
N SER A 77 9.30 -14.71 4.31
CA SER A 77 9.72 -15.16 5.63
C SER A 77 9.34 -14.16 6.72
N LYS A 78 9.55 -12.88 6.46
CA LYS A 78 9.11 -11.80 7.37
C LYS A 78 7.59 -11.78 7.52
N ALA A 79 6.86 -11.97 6.42
CA ALA A 79 5.40 -12.04 6.46
C ALA A 79 4.90 -13.23 7.30
N ARG A 80 5.54 -14.39 7.19
CA ARG A 80 5.20 -15.56 8.02
C ARG A 80 5.36 -15.26 9.51
N ALA A 81 6.43 -14.55 9.87
CA ALA A 81 6.66 -14.15 11.27
C ALA A 81 5.56 -13.22 11.80
N LYS A 82 4.94 -12.42 10.93
CA LYS A 82 3.89 -11.45 11.28
C LYS A 82 2.48 -12.01 11.15
N ALA A 83 2.31 -13.12 10.44
CA ALA A 83 0.99 -13.67 10.11
C ALA A 83 0.18 -14.06 11.36
N GLY A 84 0.85 -14.47 12.45
CA GLY A 84 0.18 -14.82 13.69
C GLY A 84 -0.64 -13.68 14.29
N ALA A 85 -0.24 -12.43 14.10
CA ALA A 85 -0.97 -11.26 14.58
C ALA A 85 -2.28 -11.01 13.83
N VAL A 86 -2.40 -11.58 12.64
CA VAL A 86 -3.54 -11.35 11.74
C VAL A 86 -4.45 -12.57 11.65
N SER A 87 -3.94 -13.78 11.99
CA SER A 87 -4.68 -15.03 11.86
C SER A 87 -5.92 -15.07 12.78
N GLY A 88 -6.88 -15.91 12.42
CA GLY A 88 -8.10 -16.15 13.19
C GLY A 88 -9.37 -15.70 12.48
N ASN A 89 -10.51 -15.75 13.20
CA ASN A 89 -11.83 -15.44 12.63
C ASN A 89 -11.98 -13.99 12.20
N ALA A 90 -11.24 -13.07 12.81
CA ALA A 90 -11.25 -11.64 12.49
C ALA A 90 -10.12 -11.24 11.55
N ARG A 91 -9.62 -12.15 10.74
CA ARG A 91 -8.44 -11.91 9.88
C ARG A 91 -8.63 -10.74 8.91
N TRP A 92 -9.84 -10.54 8.40
CA TRP A 92 -10.12 -9.41 7.52
C TRP A 92 -9.88 -8.08 8.25
N THR A 93 -10.48 -7.93 9.42
CA THR A 93 -10.33 -6.72 10.25
C THR A 93 -8.89 -6.58 10.74
N ALA A 94 -8.27 -7.67 11.17
CA ALA A 94 -6.90 -7.66 11.66
C ALA A 94 -5.91 -7.27 10.56
N LEU A 95 -6.09 -7.76 9.34
CA LEU A 95 -5.25 -7.38 8.21
C LEU A 95 -5.45 -5.92 7.84
N ALA A 96 -6.69 -5.44 7.83
CA ALA A 96 -6.97 -4.03 7.57
C ALA A 96 -6.29 -3.13 8.61
N ALA A 97 -6.35 -3.50 9.88
CA ALA A 97 -5.68 -2.78 10.96
C ALA A 97 -4.16 -2.84 10.80
N PHE A 98 -3.62 -4.00 10.45
CA PHE A 98 -2.19 -4.19 10.21
C PHE A 98 -1.67 -3.27 9.10
N VAL A 99 -2.40 -3.21 7.99
CA VAL A 99 -2.05 -2.32 6.87
C VAL A 99 -2.28 -0.86 7.22
N GLY A 100 -3.31 -0.57 8.01
CA GLY A 100 -3.70 0.80 8.36
C GLY A 100 -2.77 1.48 9.35
N VAL A 101 -2.06 0.73 10.18
CA VAL A 101 -1.12 1.31 11.16
C VAL A 101 0.17 1.72 10.45
N PRO A 102 0.60 3.00 10.56
CA PRO A 102 1.75 3.50 9.80
C PRO A 102 3.10 3.17 10.47
N PHE A 103 3.37 1.88 10.69
CA PHE A 103 4.66 1.41 11.16
C PHE A 103 5.48 0.81 10.01
N PRO A 104 6.83 0.83 10.10
CA PRO A 104 7.66 0.14 9.14
C PRO A 104 7.30 -1.35 9.04
N GLY A 105 7.17 -1.86 7.83
CA GLY A 105 6.87 -3.26 7.57
C GLY A 105 5.42 -3.66 7.76
N THR A 106 4.48 -2.71 7.84
CA THR A 106 3.04 -2.99 7.97
C THR A 106 2.21 -2.48 6.78
N GLY A 107 2.84 -2.15 5.67
CA GLY A 107 2.14 -1.58 4.52
C GLY A 107 1.41 -2.61 3.66
N ALA A 108 0.87 -2.13 2.54
CA ALA A 108 0.09 -2.95 1.62
C ALA A 108 0.90 -4.09 1.01
N TRP A 109 2.18 -3.86 0.69
CA TRP A 109 3.05 -4.91 0.17
C TRP A 109 3.22 -6.05 1.16
N THR A 110 3.57 -5.73 2.41
CA THR A 110 3.69 -6.73 3.48
C THR A 110 2.34 -7.36 3.77
N GLY A 111 1.27 -6.56 3.79
CA GLY A 111 -0.08 -7.06 3.99
C GLY A 111 -0.51 -8.06 2.93
N ALA A 112 -0.14 -7.82 1.66
CA ALA A 112 -0.42 -8.77 0.58
C ALA A 112 0.31 -10.10 0.80
N MET A 113 1.56 -10.06 1.24
CA MET A 113 2.33 -11.25 1.56
C MET A 113 1.76 -12.00 2.76
N VAL A 114 1.34 -11.30 3.80
CA VAL A 114 0.66 -11.88 4.96
C VAL A 114 -0.65 -12.56 4.52
N ALA A 115 -1.45 -11.90 3.70
CA ALA A 115 -2.69 -12.47 3.16
C ALA A 115 -2.43 -13.76 2.38
N PHE A 116 -1.37 -13.76 1.57
CA PHE A 116 -0.96 -14.95 0.83
C PHE A 116 -0.57 -16.09 1.76
N VAL A 117 0.24 -15.81 2.78
CA VAL A 117 0.67 -16.81 3.77
C VAL A 117 -0.52 -17.42 4.52
N LEU A 118 -1.53 -16.59 4.82
CA LEU A 118 -2.75 -17.05 5.49
C LEU A 118 -3.74 -17.76 4.57
N GLY A 119 -3.47 -17.78 3.26
CA GLY A 119 -4.38 -18.40 2.29
C GLY A 119 -5.65 -17.63 2.06
N MET A 120 -5.66 -16.31 2.27
CA MET A 120 -6.85 -15.48 2.05
C MET A 120 -7.21 -15.43 0.56
N PRO A 121 -8.51 -15.59 0.20
CA PRO A 121 -8.95 -15.39 -1.18
C PRO A 121 -8.63 -13.98 -1.68
N PHE A 122 -8.48 -13.86 -3.00
CA PHE A 122 -8.12 -12.58 -3.62
C PHE A 122 -9.07 -11.43 -3.23
N SER A 123 -10.38 -11.65 -3.30
CA SER A 123 -11.35 -10.62 -2.97
C SER A 123 -11.30 -10.21 -1.50
N GLU A 124 -11.13 -11.17 -0.60
CA GLU A 124 -10.98 -10.90 0.84
C GLU A 124 -9.72 -10.11 1.12
N ALA A 125 -8.59 -10.53 0.53
CA ALA A 125 -7.32 -9.85 0.69
C ALA A 125 -7.36 -8.43 0.12
N MET A 126 -7.88 -8.26 -1.10
CA MET A 126 -7.96 -6.95 -1.75
C MET A 126 -8.81 -5.97 -0.96
N SER A 127 -9.99 -6.38 -0.53
CA SER A 127 -10.89 -5.51 0.22
C SER A 127 -10.30 -5.12 1.57
N SER A 128 -9.67 -6.05 2.26
CA SER A 128 -9.03 -5.80 3.55
C SER A 128 -7.84 -4.84 3.42
N ILE A 129 -6.97 -5.08 2.44
CA ILE A 129 -5.81 -4.24 2.19
C ILE A 129 -6.26 -2.83 1.76
N PHE A 130 -7.27 -2.74 0.90
CA PHE A 130 -7.83 -1.46 0.48
C PHE A 130 -8.35 -0.65 1.67
N ALA A 131 -9.12 -1.29 2.54
CA ALA A 131 -9.61 -0.64 3.77
C ALA A 131 -8.45 -0.14 4.63
N GLY A 132 -7.40 -0.95 4.79
CA GLY A 132 -6.21 -0.56 5.53
C GLY A 132 -5.45 0.59 4.90
N VAL A 133 -5.34 0.60 3.58
CA VAL A 133 -4.68 1.69 2.83
C VAL A 133 -5.44 3.01 3.02
N ILE A 134 -6.76 2.97 3.01
CA ILE A 134 -7.59 4.16 3.27
C ILE A 134 -7.33 4.68 4.69
N VAL A 135 -7.34 3.80 5.69
CA VAL A 135 -7.06 4.18 7.08
C VAL A 135 -5.67 4.79 7.21
N ALA A 136 -4.65 4.15 6.64
CA ALA A 136 -3.28 4.67 6.65
C ALA A 136 -3.19 6.04 5.97
N GLY A 137 -3.90 6.20 4.85
CA GLY A 137 -3.95 7.46 4.11
C GLY A 137 -4.60 8.58 4.93
N LEU A 138 -5.68 8.27 5.64
CA LEU A 138 -6.35 9.25 6.52
C LEU A 138 -5.43 9.66 7.67
N ILE A 139 -4.73 8.70 8.28
CA ILE A 139 -3.79 8.97 9.37
C ILE A 139 -2.65 9.85 8.85
N MET A 140 -2.02 9.48 7.74
CA MET A 140 -0.90 10.24 7.19
C MET A 140 -1.33 11.63 6.73
N SER A 141 -2.52 11.77 6.15
CA SER A 141 -3.04 13.07 5.74
C SER A 141 -3.28 13.99 6.92
N SER A 142 -3.72 13.47 8.06
CA SER A 142 -3.93 14.27 9.26
C SER A 142 -2.61 14.70 9.92
N LEU A 143 -1.51 14.02 9.62
CA LEU A 143 -0.17 14.37 10.12
C LEU A 143 0.59 15.32 9.18
N ALA A 144 0.10 15.46 7.96
CA ALA A 144 0.78 16.28 6.93
C ALA A 144 0.50 17.78 7.06
#